data_c28099a1175ec82b1b715f47a96b26fe
#
_entry.id   c28099a1175ec82b1b715f47a96b26fe
#
_cell.length_a   1.000
_cell.length_b   1.000
_cell.length_c   1.000
_cell.angle_alpha   90.00
_cell.angle_beta   90.00
_cell.angle_gamma   90.00
#
_symmetry.space_group_name_H-M   'P 1'
#
loop_
_entity.id
_entity.type
_entity.pdbx_description
1 polymer ?
#
loop_
_entity_poly.entity_id
_entity_poly.type
_entity_poly.pdbx_seq_one_letter_code
_entity_poly.pdbx_strand_id
1 'polypeptide(L)'
;MPQSDHILANSPPTHWVAAGEDRFGEHRGLGISVIDFKVVPQHSDGLLIIENTFHAQGGPARHLHYDQDEWFYVLESEFMIEIGDERTILQPGDSLLAPRKIPHVWAHIGETRGRILITWMPAGEMEAFFREVTKANAMPPQDPALWHAHGMKLVGPPLAIV
;
A
#
# COMPACT_ATOMS: atom_id res chain seq x y z
N MET A 1 30.16 -28.91 -25.18
CA MET A 1 30.37 -28.24 -23.97
C MET A 1 30.14 -26.80 -24.07
N PRO A 2 29.53 -25.92 -24.04
CA PRO A 2 28.77 -25.21 -23.03
C PRO A 2 27.40 -24.82 -23.60
N GLN A 3 26.35 -25.46 -23.09
CA GLN A 3 24.98 -25.08 -23.44
C GLN A 3 24.29 -24.25 -22.34
N SER A 4 25.05 -23.68 -21.41
CA SER A 4 24.48 -22.95 -20.26
C SER A 4 24.23 -21.45 -20.49
N ASP A 5 24.86 -20.85 -21.52
CA ASP A 5 24.79 -19.40 -21.68
C ASP A 5 23.57 -18.89 -22.47
N HIS A 6 22.92 -19.77 -23.27
CA HIS A 6 21.75 -19.35 -24.07
C HIS A 6 20.43 -19.31 -23.30
N ILE A 7 20.34 -19.99 -22.16
CA ILE A 7 19.11 -20.00 -21.36
C ILE A 7 18.93 -18.70 -20.57
N LEU A 8 20.04 -18.10 -20.13
CA LEU A 8 20.02 -16.85 -19.34
C LEU A 8 19.69 -15.62 -20.19
N ALA A 9 20.00 -15.63 -21.48
CA ALA A 9 19.76 -14.49 -22.38
C ALA A 9 18.29 -14.22 -22.68
N ASN A 10 17.40 -15.22 -22.47
CA ASN A 10 15.96 -15.11 -22.73
C ASN A 10 15.10 -15.16 -21.46
N SER A 11 15.72 -15.18 -20.27
CA SER A 11 14.97 -15.14 -19.02
C SER A 11 14.45 -13.73 -18.75
N PRO A 12 13.21 -13.58 -18.27
CA PRO A 12 12.72 -12.27 -17.88
C PRO A 12 13.61 -11.68 -16.77
N PRO A 13 13.73 -10.33 -16.71
CA PRO A 13 14.55 -9.70 -15.67
C PRO A 13 14.06 -10.05 -14.28
N THR A 14 14.99 -10.26 -13.34
CA THR A 14 14.67 -10.48 -11.95
C THR A 14 14.22 -9.16 -11.31
N HIS A 15 13.04 -9.16 -10.71
CA HIS A 15 12.49 -8.00 -10.01
C HIS A 15 12.71 -8.11 -8.50
N TRP A 16 13.91 -8.55 -8.10
CA TRP A 16 14.28 -8.64 -6.70
C TRP A 16 14.47 -7.27 -6.07
N VAL A 17 13.89 -7.08 -4.88
CA VAL A 17 14.04 -5.87 -4.07
C VAL A 17 14.48 -6.32 -2.68
N ALA A 18 15.61 -5.82 -2.21
CA ALA A 18 16.15 -6.18 -0.90
C ALA A 18 15.24 -5.69 0.24
N ALA A 19 15.38 -6.32 1.41
CA ALA A 19 14.67 -5.88 2.59
C ALA A 19 14.98 -4.41 2.91
N GLY A 20 13.96 -3.62 3.17
CA GLY A 20 14.08 -2.19 3.48
C GLY A 20 14.29 -1.28 2.26
N GLU A 21 14.35 -1.84 1.06
CA GLU A 21 14.61 -1.09 -0.16
C GLU A 21 13.33 -0.86 -0.98
N ASP A 22 13.35 0.20 -1.77
CA ASP A 22 12.35 0.53 -2.78
C ASP A 22 12.77 0.00 -4.16
N ARG A 23 11.82 -0.41 -4.97
CA ARG A 23 12.05 -0.90 -6.34
C ARG A 23 12.90 0.04 -7.19
N PHE A 24 12.77 1.36 -6.98
CA PHE A 24 13.47 2.40 -7.73
C PHE A 24 14.57 3.09 -6.93
N GLY A 25 14.84 2.62 -5.70
CA GLY A 25 15.80 3.27 -4.80
C GLY A 25 15.35 4.64 -4.31
N GLU A 26 14.05 4.92 -4.30
CA GLU A 26 13.47 6.17 -3.86
C GLU A 26 12.90 6.05 -2.45
N HIS A 27 12.82 7.17 -1.72
CA HIS A 27 12.17 7.26 -0.42
C HIS A 27 10.96 8.20 -0.53
N ARG A 28 9.77 7.65 -0.29
CA ARG A 28 8.50 8.39 -0.42
C ARG A 28 7.86 8.57 0.94
N GLY A 29 8.11 9.73 1.55
CA GLY A 29 7.49 10.10 2.80
C GLY A 29 6.01 10.46 2.63
N LEU A 30 5.19 9.99 3.56
CA LEU A 30 3.76 10.28 3.62
C LEU A 30 3.38 10.76 5.03
N GLY A 31 4.10 11.76 5.51
CA GLY A 31 3.91 12.32 6.84
C GLY A 31 4.37 11.37 7.94
N ILE A 32 3.48 10.54 8.45
CA ILE A 32 3.75 9.58 9.54
C ILE A 32 4.38 8.27 9.08
N SER A 33 4.57 8.09 7.79
CA SER A 33 5.06 6.85 7.22
C SER A 33 5.92 7.05 5.98
N VAL A 34 6.55 5.96 5.53
CA VAL A 34 7.31 5.89 4.29
C VAL A 34 6.75 4.75 3.45
N ILE A 35 6.64 4.98 2.15
CA ILE A 35 6.16 3.98 1.19
C ILE A 35 7.30 3.51 0.31
N ASP A 36 7.52 2.21 0.27
CA ASP A 36 8.44 1.53 -0.64
C ASP A 36 7.65 0.68 -1.64
N PHE A 37 7.85 0.92 -2.93
CA PHE A 37 7.28 0.09 -3.98
C PHE A 37 8.08 -1.22 -4.09
N LYS A 38 7.40 -2.36 -3.97
CA LYS A 38 8.00 -3.69 -4.13
C LYS A 38 7.70 -4.30 -5.49
N VAL A 39 6.45 -4.24 -5.92
CA VAL A 39 6.01 -4.69 -7.24
C VAL A 39 5.18 -3.57 -7.87
N VAL A 40 5.44 -3.27 -9.12
CA VAL A 40 4.76 -2.20 -9.86
C VAL A 40 4.06 -2.76 -11.10
N PRO A 41 2.99 -2.09 -11.60
CA PRO A 41 2.18 -2.60 -12.70
C PRO A 41 2.97 -2.92 -13.98
N GLN A 42 3.96 -2.10 -14.33
CA GLN A 42 4.76 -2.31 -15.55
C GLN A 42 5.66 -3.56 -15.48
N HIS A 43 5.92 -4.10 -14.30
CA HIS A 43 6.73 -5.32 -14.10
C HIS A 43 5.88 -6.54 -13.74
N SER A 44 4.58 -6.40 -13.79
CA SER A 44 3.61 -7.45 -13.47
C SER A 44 2.38 -7.27 -14.36
N ASP A 45 1.40 -8.14 -14.20
CA ASP A 45 0.12 -8.00 -14.90
C ASP A 45 -0.85 -7.13 -14.07
N GLY A 46 -0.50 -5.84 -13.94
CA GLY A 46 -1.35 -4.86 -13.27
C GLY A 46 -1.38 -4.96 -11.75
N LEU A 47 -0.30 -5.43 -11.12
CA LEU A 47 -0.21 -5.57 -9.67
C LEU A 47 0.61 -4.43 -9.05
N LEU A 48 0.14 -3.86 -7.95
CA LEU A 48 0.93 -2.95 -7.12
C LEU A 48 1.04 -3.55 -5.72
N ILE A 49 2.28 -3.69 -5.24
CA ILE A 49 2.57 -4.07 -3.85
C ILE A 49 3.51 -3.04 -3.25
N ILE A 50 3.11 -2.50 -2.12
CA ILE A 50 3.96 -1.60 -1.33
C ILE A 50 4.23 -2.19 0.05
N GLU A 51 5.35 -1.78 0.65
CA GLU A 51 5.55 -1.85 2.08
C GLU A 51 5.40 -0.44 2.64
N ASN A 52 4.54 -0.28 3.63
CA ASN A 52 4.34 0.99 4.32
C ASN A 52 4.88 0.87 5.74
N THR A 53 5.87 1.71 6.06
CA THR A 53 6.56 1.72 7.36
C THR A 53 6.16 2.96 8.13
N PHE A 54 5.56 2.76 9.31
CA PHE A 54 5.03 3.82 10.18
C PHE A 54 5.97 4.12 11.33
N HIS A 55 6.22 5.39 11.57
CA HIS A 55 6.96 5.88 12.73
C HIS A 55 6.06 6.63 13.72
N ALA A 56 4.77 6.74 13.45
CA ALA A 56 3.73 7.28 14.33
C ALA A 56 2.42 6.55 14.10
N GLN A 57 1.47 6.69 15.03
CA GLN A 57 0.12 6.15 14.88
C GLN A 57 -0.68 6.98 13.88
N GLY A 58 -1.61 6.32 13.18
CA GLY A 58 -2.49 6.97 12.22
C GLY A 58 -2.63 6.19 10.93
N GLY A 59 -3.42 6.73 10.01
CA GLY A 59 -3.69 6.14 8.71
C GLY A 59 -4.51 7.07 7.82
N PRO A 60 -4.89 6.61 6.61
CA PRO A 60 -5.62 7.41 5.65
C PRO A 60 -7.09 7.60 6.04
N ALA A 61 -7.74 8.56 5.38
CA ALA A 61 -9.18 8.77 5.51
C ALA A 61 -9.98 7.57 5.01
N ARG A 62 -11.21 7.40 5.52
CA ARG A 62 -12.14 6.36 5.09
C ARG A 62 -12.48 6.54 3.62
N HIS A 63 -12.32 5.48 2.84
CA HIS A 63 -12.53 5.51 1.40
C HIS A 63 -12.96 4.14 0.86
N LEU A 64 -13.35 4.11 -0.40
CA LEU A 64 -13.53 2.89 -1.18
C LEU A 64 -12.78 2.99 -2.50
N HIS A 65 -12.41 1.85 -3.04
CA HIS A 65 -11.91 1.72 -4.40
C HIS A 65 -13.05 1.24 -5.31
N TYR A 66 -13.22 1.88 -6.49
CA TYR A 66 -14.27 1.48 -7.41
C TYR A 66 -14.00 0.12 -8.06
N ASP A 67 -12.76 -0.12 -8.47
CA ASP A 67 -12.41 -1.25 -9.34
C ASP A 67 -11.24 -2.10 -8.82
N GLN A 68 -10.82 -1.91 -7.55
CA GLN A 68 -9.64 -2.56 -7.00
C GLN A 68 -9.96 -3.24 -5.68
N ASP A 69 -9.51 -4.48 -5.54
CA ASP A 69 -9.42 -5.12 -4.24
C ASP A 69 -8.11 -4.71 -3.58
N GLU A 70 -8.12 -4.55 -2.27
CA GLU A 70 -6.96 -4.17 -1.48
C GLU A 70 -6.70 -5.20 -0.40
N TRP A 71 -5.50 -5.76 -0.39
CA TRP A 71 -5.12 -6.80 0.56
C TRP A 71 -4.01 -6.29 1.48
N PHE A 72 -4.18 -6.56 2.78
CA PHE A 72 -3.27 -6.14 3.84
C PHE A 72 -2.61 -7.35 4.47
N TYR A 73 -1.31 -7.25 4.76
CA TYR A 73 -0.57 -8.25 5.52
C TYR A 73 0.38 -7.54 6.49
N VAL A 74 0.18 -7.76 7.79
CA VAL A 74 0.97 -7.10 8.83
C VAL A 74 2.30 -7.81 9.03
N LEU A 75 3.39 -7.04 8.96
CA LEU A 75 4.75 -7.52 9.21
C LEU A 75 5.23 -7.21 10.62
N GLU A 76 4.85 -6.05 11.17
CA GLU A 76 5.36 -5.57 12.46
C GLU A 76 4.34 -4.65 13.12
N SER A 77 4.18 -4.78 14.46
CA SER A 77 3.26 -4.00 15.28
C SER A 77 1.78 -4.33 15.02
N GLU A 78 0.87 -3.43 15.34
CA GLU A 78 -0.57 -3.65 15.30
C GLU A 78 -1.26 -2.62 14.42
N PHE A 79 -2.25 -3.09 13.67
CA PHE A 79 -3.07 -2.25 12.80
C PHE A 79 -4.55 -2.51 13.06
N MET A 80 -5.34 -1.46 13.08
CA MET A 80 -6.79 -1.55 13.13
C MET A 80 -7.36 -1.29 11.76
N ILE A 81 -8.24 -2.16 11.28
CA ILE A 81 -8.91 -2.00 9.98
C ILE A 81 -10.42 -2.16 10.19
N GLU A 82 -11.19 -1.23 9.64
CA GLU A 82 -12.64 -1.34 9.53
C GLU A 82 -13.01 -1.53 8.06
N ILE A 83 -13.78 -2.58 7.77
CA ILE A 83 -14.37 -2.83 6.46
C ILE A 83 -15.88 -2.85 6.64
N GLY A 84 -16.57 -1.89 6.01
CA GLY A 84 -17.96 -1.65 6.34
C GLY A 84 -18.10 -1.35 7.83
N ASP A 85 -18.87 -2.16 8.53
CA ASP A 85 -19.11 -2.02 9.98
C ASP A 85 -18.24 -2.97 10.82
N GLU A 86 -17.42 -3.80 10.19
CA GLU A 86 -16.57 -4.76 10.89
C GLU A 86 -15.21 -4.14 11.22
N ARG A 87 -14.82 -4.21 12.50
CA ARG A 87 -13.53 -3.76 12.99
C ARG A 87 -12.67 -4.94 13.40
N THR A 88 -11.42 -4.97 12.93
CA THR A 88 -10.45 -6.01 13.24
C THR A 88 -9.12 -5.39 13.63
N ILE A 89 -8.49 -5.92 14.68
CA ILE A 89 -7.10 -5.59 15.03
C ILE A 89 -6.23 -6.70 14.48
N LEU A 90 -5.27 -6.34 13.65
CA LEU A 90 -4.33 -7.25 13.02
C LEU A 90 -2.98 -7.22 13.73
N GLN A 91 -2.45 -8.41 13.99
CA GLN A 91 -1.13 -8.67 14.55
C GLN A 91 -0.16 -9.10 13.44
N PRO A 92 1.17 -9.11 13.67
CA PRO A 92 2.11 -9.64 12.70
C PRO A 92 1.76 -11.05 12.22
N GLY A 93 1.68 -11.21 10.89
CA GLY A 93 1.27 -12.45 10.24
C GLY A 93 -0.21 -12.51 9.87
N ASP A 94 -1.03 -11.62 10.39
CA ASP A 94 -2.43 -11.53 10.01
C ASP A 94 -2.61 -10.84 8.67
N SER A 95 -3.66 -11.21 7.94
CA SER A 95 -4.03 -10.58 6.67
C SER A 95 -5.52 -10.31 6.59
N LEU A 96 -5.91 -9.36 5.74
CA LEU A 96 -7.30 -8.98 5.53
C LEU A 96 -7.50 -8.47 4.11
N LEU A 97 -8.57 -8.89 3.47
CA LEU A 97 -8.97 -8.39 2.15
C LEU A 97 -10.07 -7.35 2.30
N ALA A 98 -9.85 -6.16 1.76
CA ALA A 98 -10.87 -5.14 1.59
C ALA A 98 -11.40 -5.22 0.15
N PRO A 99 -12.60 -5.76 -0.08
CA PRO A 99 -13.15 -5.85 -1.43
C PRO A 99 -13.43 -4.48 -2.03
N ARG A 100 -13.33 -4.38 -3.35
CA ARG A 100 -13.73 -3.16 -4.08
C ARG A 100 -15.14 -2.74 -3.73
N LYS A 101 -15.42 -1.45 -3.80
CA LYS A 101 -16.73 -0.81 -3.54
C LYS A 101 -17.19 -0.85 -2.08
N ILE A 102 -16.46 -1.52 -1.19
CA ILE A 102 -16.76 -1.53 0.22
C ILE A 102 -15.91 -0.47 0.94
N PRO A 103 -16.53 0.48 1.68
CA PRO A 103 -15.78 1.45 2.44
C PRO A 103 -14.89 0.79 3.48
N HIS A 104 -13.64 1.28 3.57
CA HIS A 104 -12.71 0.84 4.59
C HIS A 104 -11.87 2.02 5.11
N VAL A 105 -11.35 1.84 6.31
CA VAL A 105 -10.41 2.76 6.94
C VAL A 105 -9.47 1.93 7.81
N TRP A 106 -8.22 2.34 7.91
CA TRP A 106 -7.25 1.60 8.69
C TRP A 106 -6.20 2.54 9.28
N ALA A 107 -5.53 2.08 10.34
CA ALA A 107 -4.49 2.84 11.00
C ALA A 107 -3.49 1.95 11.71
N HIS A 108 -2.24 2.39 11.77
CA HIS A 108 -1.26 1.89 12.73
C HIS A 108 -1.66 2.36 14.12
N ILE A 109 -1.78 1.42 15.06
CA ILE A 109 -2.22 1.70 16.43
C ILE A 109 -1.19 1.31 17.49
N GLY A 110 -0.10 0.66 17.09
CA GLY A 110 0.94 0.24 18.02
C GLY A 110 1.82 1.40 18.50
N GLU A 111 2.56 1.15 19.58
CA GLU A 111 3.47 2.13 20.18
C GLU A 111 4.88 2.11 19.57
N THR A 112 5.19 1.06 18.82
CA THR A 112 6.48 0.89 18.15
C THR A 112 6.33 1.08 16.65
N ARG A 113 7.44 1.02 15.91
CA ARG A 113 7.40 1.05 14.45
C ARG A 113 6.41 0.03 13.90
N GLY A 114 5.59 0.42 12.95
CA GLY A 114 4.66 -0.46 12.26
C GLY A 114 5.11 -0.72 10.83
N ARG A 115 4.89 -1.95 10.33
CA ARG A 115 5.14 -2.32 8.95
C ARG A 115 4.02 -3.18 8.42
N ILE A 116 3.51 -2.82 7.23
CA ILE A 116 2.41 -3.53 6.59
C ILE A 116 2.65 -3.61 5.08
N LEU A 117 2.37 -4.78 4.49
CA LEU A 117 2.29 -4.92 3.04
C LEU A 117 0.87 -4.62 2.60
N ILE A 118 0.74 -3.88 1.51
CA ILE A 118 -0.54 -3.59 0.90
C ILE A 118 -0.45 -3.88 -0.59
N THR A 119 -1.47 -4.58 -1.10
CA THR A 119 -1.55 -5.00 -2.50
C THR A 119 -2.85 -4.52 -3.12
N TRP A 120 -2.80 -3.92 -4.29
CA TRP A 120 -3.98 -3.56 -5.10
C TRP A 120 -4.06 -4.45 -6.34
N MET A 121 -5.24 -5.03 -6.57
CA MET A 121 -5.54 -5.96 -7.65
C MET A 121 -6.86 -5.56 -8.35
N PRO A 122 -6.80 -5.02 -9.56
CA PRO A 122 -5.64 -4.49 -10.27
C PRO A 122 -5.09 -3.22 -9.63
N ALA A 123 -3.89 -2.81 -10.02
CA ALA A 123 -3.25 -1.61 -9.47
C ALA A 123 -4.01 -0.31 -9.78
N GLY A 124 -4.69 -0.25 -10.93
CA GLY A 124 -5.34 0.98 -11.39
C GLY A 124 -4.38 2.17 -11.37
N GLU A 125 -4.82 3.28 -10.80
CA GLU A 125 -4.06 4.53 -10.71
C GLU A 125 -3.34 4.70 -9.34
N MET A 126 -3.18 3.64 -8.56
CA MET A 126 -2.62 3.75 -7.22
C MET A 126 -1.15 4.12 -7.21
N GLU A 127 -0.34 3.66 -8.16
CA GLU A 127 1.05 4.12 -8.26
C GLU A 127 1.11 5.63 -8.51
N ALA A 128 0.32 6.12 -9.45
CA ALA A 128 0.24 7.56 -9.74
C ALA A 128 -0.24 8.37 -8.53
N PHE A 129 -1.23 7.85 -7.80
CA PHE A 129 -1.70 8.47 -6.57
C PHE A 129 -0.58 8.64 -5.53
N PHE A 130 0.16 7.57 -5.24
CA PHE A 130 1.26 7.64 -4.28
C PHE A 130 2.39 8.53 -4.75
N ARG A 131 2.71 8.55 -6.04
CA ARG A 131 3.72 9.48 -6.57
C ARG A 131 3.29 10.94 -6.40
N GLU A 132 2.00 11.22 -6.51
CA GLU A 132 1.47 12.58 -6.30
C GLU A 132 1.47 12.97 -4.83
N VAL A 133 0.87 12.17 -3.95
CA VAL A 133 0.66 12.55 -2.55
C VAL A 133 1.95 12.52 -1.72
N THR A 134 2.96 11.79 -2.14
CA THR A 134 4.25 11.76 -1.42
C THR A 134 5.18 12.93 -1.75
N LYS A 135 4.85 13.76 -2.73
CA LYS A 135 5.64 14.95 -3.07
C LYS A 135 5.77 15.94 -1.90
N ALA A 136 4.75 16.06 -1.07
CA ALA A 136 4.68 17.00 0.04
C ALA A 136 5.19 16.42 1.36
N ASN A 137 5.48 15.12 1.43
CA ASN A 137 5.79 14.40 2.67
C ASN A 137 4.79 14.74 3.79
N ALA A 138 3.50 14.63 3.49
CA ALA A 138 2.39 14.87 4.41
C ALA A 138 1.32 13.81 4.17
N MET A 139 0.40 13.64 5.10
CA MET A 139 -0.76 12.76 4.87
C MET A 139 -1.52 13.20 3.62
N PRO A 140 -2.12 12.27 2.86
CA PRO A 140 -2.84 12.62 1.66
C PRO A 140 -3.91 13.69 1.91
N PRO A 141 -3.99 14.73 1.08
CA PRO A 141 -5.06 15.72 1.23
C PRO A 141 -6.44 15.04 1.12
N GLN A 142 -7.37 15.44 1.98
CA GLN A 142 -8.75 14.94 1.90
C GLN A 142 -9.54 15.72 0.85
N ASP A 143 -9.03 15.70 -0.39
CA ASP A 143 -9.61 16.35 -1.56
C ASP A 143 -10.38 15.30 -2.38
N PRO A 144 -11.72 15.33 -2.39
CA PRO A 144 -12.53 14.35 -3.12
C PRO A 144 -12.18 14.24 -4.60
N ALA A 145 -11.81 15.34 -5.25
CA ALA A 145 -11.47 15.34 -6.67
C ALA A 145 -10.16 14.58 -6.94
N LEU A 146 -9.14 14.75 -6.08
CA LEU A 146 -7.88 14.04 -6.20
C LEU A 146 -8.08 12.52 -6.05
N TRP A 147 -8.84 12.10 -5.04
CA TRP A 147 -9.11 10.69 -4.80
C TRP A 147 -9.93 10.08 -5.93
N HIS A 148 -10.96 10.79 -6.38
CA HIS A 148 -11.81 10.33 -7.50
C HIS A 148 -11.01 10.18 -8.80
N ALA A 149 -10.09 11.09 -9.08
CA ALA A 149 -9.23 11.01 -10.27
C ALA A 149 -8.33 9.74 -10.27
N HIS A 150 -8.12 9.13 -9.11
CA HIS A 150 -7.31 7.92 -8.94
C HIS A 150 -8.14 6.68 -8.58
N GLY A 151 -9.43 6.68 -8.88
CA GLY A 151 -10.31 5.51 -8.75
C GLY A 151 -10.83 5.24 -7.34
N MET A 152 -10.83 6.25 -6.48
CA MET A 152 -11.29 6.15 -5.09
C MET A 152 -12.39 7.16 -4.77
N LYS A 153 -13.15 6.88 -3.73
CA LYS A 153 -14.14 7.81 -3.19
C LYS A 153 -13.88 8.01 -1.69
N LEU A 154 -13.68 9.24 -1.27
CA LEU A 154 -13.65 9.61 0.15
C LEU A 154 -15.06 9.51 0.73
N VAL A 155 -15.20 8.83 1.87
CA VAL A 155 -16.50 8.60 2.51
C VAL A 155 -16.48 8.88 4.01
N GLY A 156 -15.38 9.34 4.59
CA GLY A 156 -15.28 9.69 5.99
C GLY A 156 -13.89 10.10 6.44
N PRO A 157 -13.72 10.44 7.71
CA PRO A 157 -12.42 10.84 8.27
C PRO A 157 -11.50 9.64 8.51
N PRO A 158 -10.20 9.88 8.80
CA PRO A 158 -9.32 8.86 9.35
C PRO A 158 -9.86 8.30 10.68
N LEU A 159 -9.38 7.10 11.06
CA LEU A 159 -9.68 6.53 12.38
C LEU A 159 -9.15 7.43 13.49
N ALA A 160 -10.00 7.68 14.49
CA ALA A 160 -9.56 8.29 15.73
C ALA A 160 -8.80 7.24 16.56
N ILE A 161 -7.59 7.57 16.97
CA ILE A 161 -6.75 6.73 17.82
C ILE A 161 -6.75 7.34 19.22
N VAL A 162 -7.22 6.55 20.17
CA VAL A 162 -7.36 6.99 21.58
C VAL A 162 -6.37 6.23 22.45
#